data_b66a15ed0f853f20c77d37d2f6c510fb
#
_entry.id   b66a15ed0f853f20c77d37d2f6c510fb
#
_cell.length_a   1.000
_cell.length_b   1.000
_cell.length_c   1.000
_cell.angle_alpha   90.00
_cell.angle_beta   90.00
_cell.angle_gamma   90.00
#
_symmetry.space_group_name_H-M   'P 1'
#
loop_
_entity.id
_entity.type
_entity.pdbx_description
1 polymer ?
#
loop_
_entity_poly.entity_id
_entity_poly.type
_entity_poly.pdbx_seq_one_letter_code
_entity_poly.pdbx_strand_id
1 'polypeptide(L)'
;MNILGIATPGPGASVALLDNHNILSSIEEEKLSRTNDPKALPHLALASVLSSSGLRLSDIGTIALADRGSPAKKSRRKNSGQQSVFSHLRQLLGGRRFSRFDHHLCHAAGAFYTSDFSRSLILTLDHGAGGNSGLVALGEDDQIKSLLSLSFPNSLGWFYSRVTQLVGLRPHRDEHKLQWLSKDGQPDYVESFRKLFVWNTKRLPVLDRKYFSAGPDGTGVFSPRLYRELGLSRSATPADRSVRASLARSAQDVLEEMVLQLAEHFRESTGADSLCLAGGVFQNVLLVRALEQRSSFRNVYVQPVAGNAGTSLGAAFLARKKATGRSGRAPLAWLALGPEPTSQEIKSVLDNCKIVYKYPSGEDQLVEETVHHLDRGKIVAWCQGRSEFGHRALGHRSLLASPFNEYVLDNVNQFIKHREEFHPFALSVPAERAQEWFDCGPNCRFMASLGDLKNPLAGLERFAFNGTAIRVHTVEKQSNPLFWKLLHKFGESAPAPILVNTSFNLFGEPLVTDPRSAVRSFYCSGTDVLAIGPFLVVK
;
A
#
# COMPACT_ATOMS: atom_id res chain seq x y z
N MET A 1 -23.93 -8.08 13.80
CA MET A 1 -24.27 -6.72 13.31
C MET A 1 -23.29 -6.36 12.21
N ASN A 2 -23.80 -6.02 11.04
CA ASN A 2 -22.97 -5.62 9.90
C ASN A 2 -22.62 -4.13 10.01
N ILE A 3 -21.35 -3.81 9.80
CA ILE A 3 -20.79 -2.47 9.97
C ILE A 3 -20.05 -2.07 8.70
N LEU A 4 -20.42 -0.93 8.16
CA LEU A 4 -19.82 -0.37 6.96
C LEU A 4 -18.88 0.78 7.32
N GLY A 5 -17.62 0.66 6.93
CA GLY A 5 -16.64 1.73 7.03
C GLY A 5 -16.33 2.31 5.64
N ILE A 6 -16.25 3.63 5.57
CA ILE A 6 -16.04 4.37 4.33
C ILE A 6 -14.84 5.31 4.52
N ALA A 7 -13.85 5.22 3.62
CA ALA A 7 -12.82 6.25 3.47
C ALA A 7 -13.34 7.36 2.54
N THR A 8 -13.07 8.60 2.89
CA THR A 8 -13.52 9.79 2.15
C THR A 8 -12.98 9.86 0.73
N PRO A 9 -13.65 10.62 -0.18
CA PRO A 9 -13.19 10.82 -1.55
C PRO A 9 -11.75 11.33 -1.64
N GLY A 10 -11.06 10.93 -2.68
CA GLY A 10 -9.67 11.23 -2.98
C GLY A 10 -8.83 9.96 -3.10
N PRO A 11 -7.50 10.08 -3.13
CA PRO A 11 -6.61 8.93 -3.21
C PRO A 11 -6.93 7.92 -2.10
N GLY A 12 -7.20 6.66 -2.50
CA GLY A 12 -7.56 5.59 -1.58
C GLY A 12 -9.00 5.64 -1.04
N ALA A 13 -9.95 6.27 -1.74
CA ALA A 13 -11.37 6.12 -1.45
C ALA A 13 -11.74 4.63 -1.47
N SER A 14 -12.39 4.12 -0.42
CA SER A 14 -12.63 2.69 -0.22
C SER A 14 -13.83 2.43 0.68
N VAL A 15 -14.31 1.21 0.64
CA VAL A 15 -15.35 0.70 1.53
C VAL A 15 -14.89 -0.60 2.15
N ALA A 16 -15.17 -0.79 3.43
CA ALA A 16 -14.94 -2.01 4.17
C ALA A 16 -16.20 -2.45 4.90
N LEU A 17 -16.47 -3.74 4.90
CA LEU A 17 -17.61 -4.36 5.59
C LEU A 17 -17.09 -5.35 6.63
N LEU A 18 -17.54 -5.17 7.85
CA LEU A 18 -17.26 -6.06 8.97
C LEU A 18 -18.56 -6.65 9.49
N ASP A 19 -18.51 -7.90 9.95
CA ASP A 19 -19.52 -8.46 10.86
C ASP A 19 -19.06 -8.37 12.33
N ASN A 20 -19.62 -9.18 13.22
CA ASN A 20 -19.22 -9.20 14.63
C ASN A 20 -17.78 -9.70 14.85
N HIS A 21 -17.22 -10.49 13.94
CA HIS A 21 -15.98 -11.24 14.16
C HIS A 21 -14.93 -11.01 13.05
N ASN A 22 -15.38 -10.78 11.82
CA ASN A 22 -14.54 -10.83 10.63
C ASN A 22 -14.61 -9.57 9.79
N ILE A 23 -13.60 -9.38 8.95
CA ILE A 23 -13.62 -8.49 7.81
C ILE A 23 -14.18 -9.29 6.62
N LEU A 24 -15.39 -8.95 6.19
CA LEU A 24 -16.10 -9.71 5.15
C LEU A 24 -15.64 -9.32 3.75
N SER A 25 -15.51 -8.03 3.49
CA SER A 25 -15.14 -7.51 2.18
C SER A 25 -14.54 -6.10 2.30
N SER A 26 -13.63 -5.77 1.40
CA SER A 26 -13.10 -4.41 1.27
C SER A 26 -12.49 -4.20 -0.12
N ILE A 27 -12.69 -3.01 -0.69
CA ILE A 27 -12.14 -2.65 -2.01
C ILE A 27 -12.03 -1.14 -2.16
N GLU A 28 -11.05 -0.70 -2.98
CA GLU A 28 -10.88 0.69 -3.39
C GLU A 28 -11.72 1.01 -4.62
N GLU A 29 -12.25 2.23 -4.66
CA GLU A 29 -13.03 2.76 -5.77
C GLU A 29 -12.23 2.81 -7.07
N GLU A 30 -10.94 3.14 -7.00
CA GLU A 30 -10.05 3.27 -8.16
C GLU A 30 -9.94 1.97 -8.97
N LYS A 31 -9.95 0.81 -8.30
CA LYS A 31 -9.87 -0.49 -8.95
C LYS A 31 -11.09 -0.81 -9.79
N LEU A 32 -12.27 -0.35 -9.36
CA LEU A 32 -13.55 -0.59 -10.01
C LEU A 32 -13.84 0.49 -11.07
N SER A 33 -13.55 1.75 -10.77
CA SER A 33 -13.71 2.86 -11.72
C SER A 33 -12.63 2.90 -12.80
N ARG A 34 -11.54 2.15 -12.64
CA ARG A 34 -10.33 2.17 -13.48
C ARG A 34 -9.67 3.55 -13.58
N THR A 35 -9.91 4.40 -12.59
CA THR A 35 -9.40 5.77 -12.55
C THR A 35 -8.57 5.94 -11.29
N ASN A 36 -7.28 6.24 -11.44
CA ASN A 36 -6.43 6.60 -10.31
C ASN A 36 -6.95 7.90 -9.68
N ASP A 37 -6.99 7.92 -8.35
CA ASP A 37 -7.43 9.07 -7.56
C ASP A 37 -8.85 9.56 -7.93
N PRO A 38 -9.88 8.71 -7.78
CA PRO A 38 -11.25 9.11 -8.07
C PRO A 38 -11.69 10.22 -7.11
N LYS A 39 -12.09 11.36 -7.66
CA LYS A 39 -12.64 12.48 -6.87
C LYS A 39 -14.07 12.23 -6.39
N ALA A 40 -14.69 11.17 -6.89
CA ALA A 40 -16.04 10.77 -6.58
C ALA A 40 -16.14 10.00 -5.25
N LEU A 41 -17.37 9.90 -4.73
CA LEU A 41 -17.68 9.00 -3.63
C LEU A 41 -17.46 7.55 -4.05
N PRO A 42 -17.11 6.64 -3.12
CA PRO A 42 -16.82 5.22 -3.42
C PRO A 42 -18.12 4.42 -3.65
N HIS A 43 -18.90 4.78 -4.67
CA HIS A 43 -20.19 4.16 -4.98
C HIS A 43 -20.07 2.78 -5.61
N LEU A 44 -19.06 2.56 -6.47
CA LEU A 44 -18.78 1.24 -7.02
C LEU A 44 -18.24 0.30 -5.95
N ALA A 45 -17.34 0.81 -5.09
CA ALA A 45 -16.84 0.04 -3.96
C ALA A 45 -17.97 -0.35 -2.99
N LEU A 46 -18.92 0.55 -2.71
CA LEU A 46 -20.09 0.26 -1.89
C LEU A 46 -20.95 -0.85 -2.51
N ALA A 47 -21.29 -0.69 -3.78
CA ALA A 47 -22.08 -1.70 -4.51
C ALA A 47 -21.37 -3.06 -4.54
N SER A 48 -20.07 -3.08 -4.83
CA SER A 48 -19.25 -4.29 -4.89
C SER A 48 -19.20 -5.01 -3.54
N VAL A 49 -18.94 -4.28 -2.45
CA VAL A 49 -18.84 -4.84 -1.10
C VAL A 49 -20.17 -5.45 -0.65
N LEU A 50 -21.28 -4.79 -0.90
CA LEU A 50 -22.60 -5.31 -0.57
C LEU A 50 -22.94 -6.54 -1.41
N SER A 51 -22.73 -6.48 -2.73
CA SER A 51 -23.00 -7.58 -3.65
C SER A 51 -22.16 -8.83 -3.32
N SER A 52 -20.86 -8.69 -3.12
CA SER A 52 -19.96 -9.82 -2.81
C SER A 52 -20.24 -10.45 -1.45
N SER A 53 -20.96 -9.77 -0.57
CA SER A 53 -21.37 -10.26 0.75
C SER A 53 -22.84 -10.74 0.78
N GLY A 54 -23.57 -10.65 -0.32
CA GLY A 54 -24.99 -10.99 -0.40
C GLY A 54 -25.90 -10.10 0.46
N LEU A 55 -25.44 -8.91 0.82
CA LEU A 55 -26.15 -7.99 1.71
C LEU A 55 -26.73 -6.79 0.95
N ARG A 56 -27.82 -6.27 1.47
CA ARG A 56 -28.41 -4.99 1.06
C ARG A 56 -28.00 -3.89 2.03
N LEU A 57 -28.10 -2.64 1.61
CA LEU A 57 -27.84 -1.50 2.49
C LEU A 57 -28.74 -1.49 3.74
N SER A 58 -29.97 -2.05 3.64
CA SER A 58 -30.89 -2.27 4.78
C SER A 58 -30.32 -3.17 5.87
N ASP A 59 -29.46 -4.11 5.51
CA ASP A 59 -28.91 -5.12 6.41
C ASP A 59 -27.70 -4.60 7.20
N ILE A 60 -27.28 -3.36 6.91
CA ILE A 60 -26.17 -2.69 7.60
C ILE A 60 -26.69 -2.03 8.88
N GLY A 61 -26.19 -2.45 10.02
CA GLY A 61 -26.57 -1.88 11.32
C GLY A 61 -25.98 -0.50 11.59
N THR A 62 -24.71 -0.31 11.26
CA THR A 62 -23.95 0.91 11.55
C THR A 62 -23.06 1.31 10.36
N ILE A 63 -22.97 2.61 10.10
CA ILE A 63 -22.13 3.19 9.04
C ILE A 63 -21.15 4.17 9.67
N ALA A 64 -19.91 4.11 9.25
CA ALA A 64 -18.81 4.94 9.72
C ALA A 64 -18.08 5.62 8.56
N LEU A 65 -17.60 6.82 8.80
CA LEU A 65 -16.80 7.59 7.86
C LEU A 65 -15.46 7.97 8.52
N ALA A 66 -14.37 7.65 7.85
CA ALA A 66 -13.06 8.22 8.15
C ALA A 66 -13.03 9.65 7.62
N ASP A 67 -13.00 10.62 8.53
CA ASP A 67 -13.13 12.03 8.18
C ASP A 67 -11.77 12.72 8.17
N ARG A 68 -11.35 13.19 7.01
CA ARG A 68 -10.12 13.98 6.86
C ARG A 68 -10.18 15.37 7.49
N GLY A 69 -11.35 15.78 8.02
CA GLY A 69 -11.57 17.10 8.58
C GLY A 69 -11.53 18.22 7.53
N SER A 70 -12.06 19.38 7.91
CA SER A 70 -11.77 20.63 7.20
C SER A 70 -10.46 21.20 7.72
N PRO A 71 -9.59 21.77 6.87
CA PRO A 71 -8.47 22.55 7.38
C PRO A 71 -9.01 23.61 8.35
N ALA A 72 -8.52 23.55 9.58
CA ALA A 72 -8.97 24.43 10.63
C ALA A 72 -8.72 25.90 10.23
N LYS A 73 -9.81 26.64 10.07
CA LYS A 73 -9.96 28.09 10.20
C LYS A 73 -9.84 29.01 9.00
N LYS A 74 -10.86 29.87 8.99
CA LYS A 74 -10.87 31.28 8.63
C LYS A 74 -10.77 31.67 7.15
N SER A 75 -11.44 30.98 6.29
CA SER A 75 -12.11 31.75 5.25
C SER A 75 -13.62 31.70 5.51
N ARG A 76 -14.25 32.87 5.71
CA ARG A 76 -15.70 33.09 5.73
C ARG A 76 -16.37 32.75 4.38
N ARG A 77 -15.63 32.16 3.44
CA ARG A 77 -16.21 31.56 2.24
C ARG A 77 -16.76 30.19 2.66
N LYS A 78 -18.09 30.11 2.72
CA LYS A 78 -18.85 28.87 2.88
C LYS A 78 -18.18 27.79 2.01
N ASN A 79 -17.63 26.75 2.64
CA ASN A 79 -17.10 25.59 1.94
C ASN A 79 -18.26 24.81 1.31
N SER A 80 -18.78 25.32 0.18
CA SER A 80 -19.86 24.70 -0.59
C SER A 80 -19.51 23.26 -1.02
N GLY A 81 -18.22 22.96 -1.23
CA GLY A 81 -17.78 21.63 -1.65
C GLY A 81 -17.91 20.53 -0.60
N GLN A 82 -17.61 20.79 0.69
CA GLN A 82 -17.73 19.73 1.72
C GLN A 82 -19.16 19.46 2.14
N GLN A 83 -20.01 20.49 2.23
CA GLN A 83 -21.45 20.28 2.42
C GLN A 83 -22.05 19.46 1.28
N SER A 84 -21.55 19.62 0.06
CA SER A 84 -21.91 18.83 -1.11
C SER A 84 -21.52 17.35 -0.93
N VAL A 85 -20.29 17.03 -0.50
CA VAL A 85 -19.82 15.63 -0.32
C VAL A 85 -20.66 14.89 0.72
N PHE A 86 -20.92 15.49 1.88
CA PHE A 86 -21.74 14.84 2.93
C PHE A 86 -23.21 14.69 2.55
N SER A 87 -23.78 15.64 1.78
CA SER A 87 -25.14 15.51 1.26
C SER A 87 -25.25 14.39 0.23
N HIS A 88 -24.31 14.30 -0.69
CA HIS A 88 -24.25 13.22 -1.67
C HIS A 88 -24.00 11.86 -1.00
N LEU A 89 -23.10 11.79 0.01
CA LEU A 89 -22.89 10.56 0.76
C LEU A 89 -24.18 10.13 1.49
N ARG A 90 -24.92 11.07 2.11
CA ARG A 90 -26.19 10.76 2.75
C ARG A 90 -27.23 10.26 1.74
N GLN A 91 -27.27 10.85 0.55
CA GLN A 91 -28.14 10.40 -0.54
C GLN A 91 -27.75 8.98 -1.00
N LEU A 92 -26.44 8.71 -1.22
CA LEU A 92 -25.92 7.39 -1.57
C LEU A 92 -26.30 6.33 -0.52
N LEU A 93 -26.33 6.72 0.75
CA LEU A 93 -26.69 5.86 1.88
C LEU A 93 -28.21 5.84 2.18
N GLY A 94 -29.05 6.25 1.21
CA GLY A 94 -30.51 6.24 1.37
C GLY A 94 -31.01 7.08 2.55
N GLY A 95 -30.36 8.20 2.87
CA GLY A 95 -30.71 9.08 3.99
C GLY A 95 -30.23 8.60 5.37
N ARG A 96 -29.59 7.44 5.46
CA ARG A 96 -29.13 6.87 6.72
C ARG A 96 -28.07 7.75 7.41
N ARG A 97 -28.07 7.71 8.73
CA ARG A 97 -27.06 8.39 9.55
C ARG A 97 -25.75 7.60 9.56
N PHE A 98 -24.62 8.30 9.67
CA PHE A 98 -23.30 7.70 9.84
C PHE A 98 -22.51 8.41 10.93
N SER A 99 -21.65 7.69 11.62
CA SER A 99 -20.68 8.23 12.58
C SER A 99 -19.45 8.72 11.83
N ARG A 100 -18.85 9.83 12.28
CA ARG A 100 -17.59 10.36 11.76
C ARG A 100 -16.49 10.13 12.78
N PHE A 101 -15.34 9.69 12.30
CA PHE A 101 -14.15 9.47 13.13
C PHE A 101 -12.95 10.20 12.53
N ASP A 102 -12.09 10.71 13.39
CA ASP A 102 -10.85 11.38 12.98
C ASP A 102 -9.99 10.47 12.10
N HIS A 103 -9.37 11.05 11.07
CA HIS A 103 -8.59 10.33 10.07
C HIS A 103 -7.44 9.53 10.67
N HIS A 104 -6.65 10.18 11.54
CA HIS A 104 -5.50 9.51 12.17
C HIS A 104 -5.93 8.48 13.22
N LEU A 105 -7.06 8.69 13.88
CA LEU A 105 -7.65 7.69 14.76
C LEU A 105 -8.13 6.47 13.96
N CYS A 106 -8.67 6.67 12.74
CA CYS A 106 -9.00 5.55 11.84
C CYS A 106 -7.75 4.79 11.39
N HIS A 107 -6.66 5.48 11.04
CA HIS A 107 -5.39 4.82 10.78
C HIS A 107 -4.91 3.99 11.98
N ALA A 108 -4.94 4.57 13.18
CA ALA A 108 -4.51 3.89 14.41
C ALA A 108 -5.36 2.66 14.70
N ALA A 109 -6.69 2.78 14.57
CA ALA A 109 -7.61 1.65 14.75
C ALA A 109 -7.41 0.56 13.70
N GLY A 110 -7.21 0.96 12.43
CA GLY A 110 -6.92 0.05 11.34
C GLY A 110 -5.64 -0.75 11.56
N ALA A 111 -4.59 -0.14 12.12
CA ALA A 111 -3.35 -0.85 12.44
C ALA A 111 -3.50 -1.72 13.69
N PHE A 112 -3.97 -1.15 14.79
CA PHE A 112 -3.98 -1.84 16.08
C PHE A 112 -4.96 -3.02 16.12
N TYR A 113 -6.18 -2.85 15.60
CA TYR A 113 -7.19 -3.92 15.66
C TYR A 113 -7.01 -5.00 14.60
N THR A 114 -6.13 -4.79 13.61
CA THR A 114 -5.73 -5.81 12.64
C THR A 114 -4.37 -6.44 12.92
N SER A 115 -3.67 -5.99 13.99
CA SER A 115 -2.46 -6.66 14.50
C SER A 115 -2.83 -7.74 15.52
N ASP A 116 -1.86 -8.61 15.85
CA ASP A 116 -1.98 -9.61 16.91
C ASP A 116 -1.63 -9.04 18.31
N PHE A 117 -1.27 -7.75 18.42
CA PHE A 117 -0.71 -7.19 19.65
C PHE A 117 -1.81 -6.77 20.65
N SER A 118 -1.79 -7.27 21.87
CA SER A 118 -2.63 -6.80 22.96
C SER A 118 -2.23 -5.40 23.44
N ARG A 119 -0.93 -5.06 23.34
CA ARG A 119 -0.38 -3.75 23.69
C ARG A 119 0.66 -3.30 22.67
N SER A 120 0.56 -2.07 22.18
CA SER A 120 1.55 -1.51 21.25
C SER A 120 1.57 0.01 21.26
N LEU A 121 2.74 0.58 20.97
CA LEU A 121 2.81 1.96 20.47
C LEU A 121 2.22 1.99 19.06
N ILE A 122 1.48 3.05 18.73
CA ILE A 122 0.88 3.25 17.41
C ILE A 122 1.39 4.57 16.86
N LEU A 123 2.03 4.52 15.69
CA LEU A 123 2.42 5.70 14.93
C LEU A 123 1.61 5.79 13.64
N THR A 124 0.96 6.92 13.43
CA THR A 124 0.34 7.23 12.15
C THR A 124 0.96 8.49 11.57
N LEU A 125 1.51 8.39 10.36
CA LEU A 125 2.16 9.51 9.68
C LEU A 125 1.64 9.64 8.25
N ASP A 126 1.24 10.85 7.90
CA ASP A 126 0.70 11.16 6.59
C ASP A 126 1.24 12.50 6.08
N HIS A 127 0.88 12.87 4.84
CA HIS A 127 1.13 14.21 4.34
C HIS A 127 0.39 15.26 5.19
N GLY A 128 -0.90 15.02 5.47
CA GLY A 128 -1.74 15.83 6.33
C GLY A 128 -3.23 15.63 6.04
N ALA A 129 -4.02 15.63 7.11
CA ALA A 129 -5.47 15.56 7.05
C ALA A 129 -6.08 16.35 8.21
N GLY A 130 -7.05 17.22 7.95
CA GLY A 130 -7.77 17.98 8.96
C GLY A 130 -6.93 18.90 9.86
N GLY A 131 -5.75 19.31 9.38
CA GLY A 131 -4.79 20.09 10.15
C GLY A 131 -3.79 19.26 10.95
N ASN A 132 -3.90 17.92 10.93
CA ASN A 132 -2.95 16.99 11.53
C ASN A 132 -2.13 16.28 10.45
N SER A 133 -0.91 15.90 10.78
CA SER A 133 0.00 15.13 9.94
C SER A 133 0.36 13.76 10.52
N GLY A 134 -0.08 13.49 11.75
CA GLY A 134 0.17 12.24 12.43
C GLY A 134 -0.45 12.16 13.81
N LEU A 135 -0.43 10.97 14.36
CA LEU A 135 -0.87 10.63 15.70
C LEU A 135 0.10 9.64 16.32
N VAL A 136 0.50 9.88 17.55
CA VAL A 136 1.13 8.89 18.43
C VAL A 136 0.08 8.45 19.45
N ALA A 137 -0.13 7.16 19.58
CA ALA A 137 -1.09 6.59 20.50
C ALA A 137 -0.55 5.33 21.18
N LEU A 138 -1.12 4.97 22.32
CA LEU A 138 -0.93 3.68 22.96
C LEU A 138 -2.20 2.85 22.76
N GLY A 139 -2.06 1.70 22.13
CA GLY A 139 -3.07 0.67 22.07
C GLY A 139 -2.90 -0.30 23.24
N GLU A 140 -3.96 -0.60 23.97
CA GLU A 140 -3.95 -1.56 25.07
C GLU A 140 -5.30 -2.26 25.10
N ASP A 141 -5.30 -3.58 24.95
CA ASP A 141 -6.47 -4.43 24.83
C ASP A 141 -7.44 -3.92 23.75
N ASP A 142 -8.52 -3.28 24.16
CA ASP A 142 -9.55 -2.75 23.28
C ASP A 142 -9.55 -1.21 23.20
N GLN A 143 -8.58 -0.56 23.85
CA GLN A 143 -8.50 0.88 23.95
C GLN A 143 -7.37 1.45 23.07
N ILE A 144 -7.59 2.64 22.53
CA ILE A 144 -6.57 3.45 21.88
C ILE A 144 -6.54 4.79 22.59
N LYS A 145 -5.43 5.08 23.28
CA LYS A 145 -5.21 6.32 24.01
C LYS A 145 -4.28 7.21 23.17
N SER A 146 -4.77 8.35 22.70
CA SER A 146 -3.95 9.35 22.04
C SER A 146 -2.95 9.96 23.02
N LEU A 147 -1.67 9.95 22.66
CA LEU A 147 -0.58 10.54 23.42
C LEU A 147 -0.20 11.91 22.84
N LEU A 148 -0.15 12.00 21.50
CA LEU A 148 0.24 13.20 20.81
C LEU A 148 -0.39 13.27 19.41
N SER A 149 -0.86 14.46 19.03
CA SER A 149 -1.20 14.78 17.62
C SER A 149 -0.12 15.66 17.03
N LEU A 150 0.40 15.27 15.87
CA LEU A 150 1.33 16.07 15.09
C LEU A 150 0.52 17.02 14.20
N SER A 151 0.73 18.33 14.38
CA SER A 151 -0.03 19.33 13.63
C SER A 151 0.70 19.75 12.36
N PHE A 152 -0.03 19.86 11.25
CA PHE A 152 0.49 20.46 10.03
C PHE A 152 0.89 21.94 10.30
N PRO A 153 2.01 22.46 9.75
CA PRO A 153 2.83 21.91 8.67
C PRO A 153 3.97 20.98 9.11
N ASN A 154 4.10 20.60 10.40
CA ASN A 154 5.13 19.67 10.84
C ASN A 154 4.80 18.27 10.36
N SER A 155 5.19 17.94 9.13
CA SER A 155 4.84 16.70 8.46
C SER A 155 6.05 16.11 7.74
N LEU A 156 6.40 14.87 8.13
CA LEU A 156 7.42 14.08 7.44
C LEU A 156 6.94 13.65 6.04
N GLY A 157 5.66 13.36 5.88
CA GLY A 157 5.08 13.06 4.57
C GLY A 157 5.13 14.27 3.62
N TRP A 158 4.86 15.47 4.13
CA TRP A 158 5.00 16.70 3.36
C TRP A 158 6.47 16.96 2.97
N PHE A 159 7.41 16.80 3.90
CA PHE A 159 8.85 16.89 3.61
C PHE A 159 9.24 15.96 2.45
N TYR A 160 8.86 14.69 2.55
CA TYR A 160 9.19 13.68 1.54
C TYR A 160 8.57 14.00 0.17
N SER A 161 7.31 14.47 0.14
CA SER A 161 6.66 14.95 -1.08
C SER A 161 7.36 16.17 -1.70
N ARG A 162 7.90 17.09 -0.89
CA ARG A 162 8.66 18.23 -1.43
C ARG A 162 10.00 17.81 -2.02
N VAL A 163 10.68 16.84 -1.44
CA VAL A 163 11.90 16.29 -2.07
C VAL A 163 11.54 15.49 -3.33
N THR A 164 10.41 14.77 -3.36
CA THR A 164 9.88 14.14 -4.58
C THR A 164 9.76 15.17 -5.71
N GLN A 165 9.19 16.34 -5.42
CA GLN A 165 9.11 17.44 -6.39
C GLN A 165 10.48 18.01 -6.77
N LEU A 166 11.39 18.15 -5.82
CA LEU A 166 12.74 18.70 -6.03
C LEU A 166 13.54 17.88 -7.05
N VAL A 167 13.38 16.55 -7.03
CA VAL A 167 14.04 15.64 -7.99
C VAL A 167 13.27 15.47 -9.31
N GLY A 168 12.20 16.25 -9.54
CA GLY A 168 11.43 16.25 -10.79
C GLY A 168 10.36 15.16 -10.89
N LEU A 169 10.04 14.50 -9.79
CA LEU A 169 8.95 13.54 -9.70
C LEU A 169 7.65 14.24 -9.24
N ARG A 170 6.51 13.62 -9.44
CA ARG A 170 5.20 14.20 -9.10
C ARG A 170 4.89 14.00 -7.62
N PRO A 171 4.78 15.10 -6.83
CA PRO A 171 4.38 14.98 -5.43
C PRO A 171 2.98 14.40 -5.30
N HIS A 172 2.71 13.68 -4.22
CA HIS A 172 1.48 12.92 -3.91
C HIS A 172 1.19 11.73 -4.83
N ARG A 173 2.15 11.33 -5.69
CA ARG A 173 2.01 10.19 -6.61
C ARG A 173 3.28 9.36 -6.74
N ASP A 174 4.43 10.00 -6.82
CA ASP A 174 5.69 9.34 -7.19
C ASP A 174 6.65 9.20 -5.98
N GLU A 175 6.18 9.36 -4.72
CA GLU A 175 6.99 9.16 -3.51
C GLU A 175 7.59 7.74 -3.46
N HIS A 176 6.84 6.75 -3.97
CA HIS A 176 7.33 5.39 -4.11
C HIS A 176 8.51 5.29 -5.10
N LYS A 177 8.64 6.21 -6.06
CA LYS A 177 9.80 6.29 -6.96
C LYS A 177 10.99 6.92 -6.27
N LEU A 178 10.76 7.94 -5.43
CA LEU A 178 11.82 8.58 -4.68
C LEU A 178 12.55 7.57 -3.78
N GLN A 179 11.82 6.72 -3.04
CA GLN A 179 12.44 5.69 -2.21
C GLN A 179 13.33 4.73 -3.02
N TRP A 180 12.93 4.38 -4.26
CA TRP A 180 13.72 3.47 -5.08
C TRP A 180 14.90 4.16 -5.77
N LEU A 181 14.75 5.43 -6.13
CA LEU A 181 15.85 6.24 -6.68
C LEU A 181 16.99 6.41 -5.65
N SER A 182 16.69 6.35 -4.35
CA SER A 182 17.69 6.46 -3.28
C SER A 182 18.77 5.38 -3.32
N LYS A 183 18.52 4.25 -3.99
CA LYS A 183 19.49 3.17 -4.20
C LYS A 183 20.78 3.65 -4.87
N ASP A 184 20.64 4.50 -5.87
CA ASP A 184 21.73 4.93 -6.75
C ASP A 184 22.48 6.14 -6.20
N GLY A 185 22.05 6.68 -5.02
CA GLY A 185 22.56 7.93 -4.45
C GLY A 185 23.54 7.75 -3.30
N GLN A 186 24.28 8.85 -3.03
CA GLN A 186 25.14 9.00 -1.87
C GLN A 186 24.47 9.94 -0.84
N PRO A 187 24.83 9.87 0.47
CA PRO A 187 24.22 10.68 1.52
C PRO A 187 24.75 12.13 1.59
N ASP A 188 25.04 12.74 0.45
CA ASP A 188 25.74 14.02 0.35
C ASP A 188 24.98 15.21 0.94
N TYR A 189 23.65 15.13 1.03
CA TYR A 189 22.76 16.20 1.46
C TYR A 189 22.10 15.95 2.83
N VAL A 190 22.51 14.93 3.57
CA VAL A 190 21.91 14.55 4.86
C VAL A 190 21.96 15.72 5.85
N GLU A 191 23.13 16.38 6.01
CA GLU A 191 23.27 17.50 6.93
C GLU A 191 22.40 18.70 6.53
N SER A 192 22.24 18.96 5.23
CA SER A 192 21.36 20.01 4.74
C SER A 192 19.89 19.74 5.03
N PHE A 193 19.47 18.47 4.89
CA PHE A 193 18.09 18.08 5.20
C PHE A 193 17.83 17.97 6.71
N ARG A 194 18.80 17.57 7.54
CA ARG A 194 18.67 17.62 9.00
C ARG A 194 18.37 19.03 9.51
N LYS A 195 18.98 20.06 8.93
CA LYS A 195 18.71 21.47 9.29
C LYS A 195 17.26 21.91 9.06
N LEU A 196 16.48 21.16 8.26
CA LEU A 196 15.05 21.41 8.08
C LEU A 196 14.25 21.12 9.34
N PHE A 197 14.80 20.35 10.27
CA PHE A 197 14.13 19.91 11.50
C PHE A 197 14.81 20.51 12.72
N VAL A 198 14.00 21.01 13.65
CA VAL A 198 14.41 21.45 14.98
C VAL A 198 13.66 20.58 15.99
N TRP A 199 14.35 20.13 17.00
CA TRP A 199 13.71 19.41 18.10
C TRP A 199 13.13 20.40 19.09
N ASN A 200 11.83 20.33 19.32
CA ASN A 200 11.20 21.17 20.32
C ASN A 200 11.44 20.62 21.75
N THR A 201 10.96 21.34 22.76
CA THR A 201 11.08 20.94 24.18
C THR A 201 10.45 19.59 24.51
N LYS A 202 9.54 19.10 23.65
CA LYS A 202 8.91 17.79 23.78
C LYS A 202 9.62 16.69 22.97
N ARG A 203 10.83 16.95 22.50
CA ARG A 203 11.62 16.06 21.64
C ARG A 203 10.86 15.60 20.39
N LEU A 204 10.17 16.53 19.73
CA LEU A 204 9.44 16.27 18.48
C LEU A 204 10.13 16.97 17.32
N PRO A 205 10.25 16.36 16.14
CA PRO A 205 10.78 17.00 14.96
C PRO A 205 9.78 18.05 14.45
N VAL A 206 10.20 19.30 14.44
CA VAL A 206 9.41 20.44 13.96
C VAL A 206 10.14 21.06 12.77
N LEU A 207 9.42 21.34 11.68
CA LEU A 207 10.01 21.97 10.51
C LEU A 207 10.44 23.43 10.80
N ASP A 208 11.70 23.76 10.52
CA ASP A 208 12.23 25.11 10.66
C ASP A 208 11.71 25.99 9.52
N ARG A 209 10.84 26.93 9.87
CA ARG A 209 10.12 27.80 8.92
C ARG A 209 11.02 28.60 7.98
N LYS A 210 12.29 28.86 8.34
CA LYS A 210 13.22 29.59 7.47
C LYS A 210 13.56 28.89 6.16
N TYR A 211 13.33 27.57 6.10
CA TYR A 211 13.57 26.77 4.91
C TYR A 211 12.33 26.60 4.02
N PHE A 212 11.22 27.21 4.40
CA PHE A 212 9.95 27.07 3.69
C PHE A 212 9.36 28.44 3.33
N SER A 213 8.69 28.51 2.19
CA SER A 213 7.96 29.68 1.71
C SER A 213 6.53 29.28 1.39
N ALA A 214 5.60 30.25 1.38
CA ALA A 214 4.25 30.02 0.89
C ALA A 214 4.28 29.59 -0.58
N GLY A 215 3.61 28.47 -0.89
CA GLY A 215 3.41 28.00 -2.26
C GLY A 215 2.13 28.56 -2.86
N PRO A 216 1.99 28.50 -4.20
CA PRO A 216 0.78 28.96 -4.90
C PRO A 216 -0.49 28.24 -4.45
N ASP A 217 -0.37 27.00 -4.04
CA ASP A 217 -1.44 26.12 -3.55
C ASP A 217 -1.67 26.20 -2.03
N GLY A 218 -0.93 27.06 -1.33
CA GLY A 218 -0.96 27.19 0.12
C GLY A 218 -0.29 26.04 0.88
N THR A 219 0.26 25.03 0.20
CA THR A 219 0.92 23.89 0.85
C THR A 219 2.39 24.12 1.19
N GLY A 220 2.98 25.21 0.69
CA GLY A 220 4.36 25.57 0.90
C GLY A 220 5.33 24.93 -0.10
N VAL A 221 6.48 25.57 -0.25
CA VAL A 221 7.60 25.10 -1.08
C VAL A 221 8.91 25.33 -0.33
N PHE A 222 9.99 24.71 -0.76
CA PHE A 222 11.31 25.02 -0.22
C PHE A 222 11.71 26.48 -0.51
N SER A 223 12.29 27.14 0.50
CA SER A 223 12.73 28.53 0.37
C SER A 223 14.03 28.64 -0.46
N PRO A 224 14.34 29.82 -1.02
CA PRO A 224 15.61 30.06 -1.71
C PRO A 224 16.85 29.72 -0.87
N ARG A 225 16.71 29.73 0.45
CA ARG A 225 17.80 29.39 1.37
C ARG A 225 18.21 27.93 1.21
N LEU A 226 17.25 27.00 1.15
CA LEU A 226 17.56 25.59 0.98
C LEU A 226 18.28 25.33 -0.35
N TYR A 227 17.79 25.91 -1.45
CA TYR A 227 18.43 25.76 -2.76
C TYR A 227 19.89 26.22 -2.76
N ARG A 228 20.20 27.32 -2.09
CA ARG A 228 21.59 27.80 -1.94
C ARG A 228 22.45 26.84 -1.11
N GLU A 229 21.91 26.30 -0.02
CA GLU A 229 22.63 25.33 0.82
C GLU A 229 22.87 23.98 0.11
N LEU A 230 21.97 23.62 -0.81
CA LEU A 230 22.11 22.43 -1.65
C LEU A 230 22.98 22.66 -2.90
N GLY A 231 23.39 23.90 -3.20
CA GLY A 231 24.07 24.25 -4.43
C GLY A 231 23.22 24.10 -5.70
N LEU A 232 21.88 24.20 -5.57
CA LEU A 232 20.93 23.93 -6.64
C LEU A 232 20.27 25.21 -7.17
N SER A 233 19.91 25.21 -8.46
CA SER A 233 19.05 26.23 -9.05
C SER A 233 17.60 26.04 -8.63
N ARG A 234 16.91 27.13 -8.27
CA ARG A 234 15.48 27.10 -7.95
C ARG A 234 14.59 26.91 -9.19
N SER A 235 15.08 27.31 -10.35
CA SER A 235 14.30 27.37 -11.58
C SER A 235 14.27 26.06 -12.36
N ALA A 236 15.07 25.07 -11.99
CA ALA A 236 15.19 23.82 -12.72
C ALA A 236 15.36 22.61 -11.80
N THR A 237 14.76 21.50 -12.18
CA THR A 237 15.08 20.18 -11.63
C THR A 237 16.55 19.85 -11.94
N PRO A 238 17.31 19.26 -11.00
CA PRO A 238 18.68 18.84 -11.29
C PRO A 238 18.72 17.90 -12.51
N ALA A 239 19.50 18.26 -13.52
CA ALA A 239 19.62 17.47 -14.75
C ALA A 239 20.35 16.15 -14.50
N ASP A 240 21.36 16.18 -13.65
CA ASP A 240 22.16 15.02 -13.31
C ASP A 240 21.37 14.00 -12.47
N ARG A 241 21.29 12.76 -12.94
CA ARG A 241 20.65 11.64 -12.26
C ARG A 241 21.34 11.33 -10.93
N SER A 242 22.67 11.45 -10.84
CA SER A 242 23.42 11.16 -9.62
C SER A 242 23.06 12.15 -8.49
N VAL A 243 22.92 13.44 -8.82
CA VAL A 243 22.45 14.47 -7.88
C VAL A 243 21.03 14.19 -7.39
N ARG A 244 20.13 13.80 -8.31
CA ARG A 244 18.74 13.43 -7.94
C ARG A 244 18.70 12.20 -7.04
N ALA A 245 19.54 11.20 -7.32
CA ALA A 245 19.66 10.00 -6.49
C ALA A 245 20.25 10.32 -5.11
N SER A 246 21.27 11.17 -5.03
CA SER A 246 21.87 11.60 -3.75
C SER A 246 20.89 12.43 -2.90
N LEU A 247 20.08 13.31 -3.52
CA LEU A 247 18.96 13.98 -2.83
C LEU A 247 17.93 12.98 -2.30
N ALA A 248 17.56 11.99 -3.11
CA ALA A 248 16.61 10.94 -2.71
C ALA A 248 17.17 10.10 -1.56
N ARG A 249 18.46 9.70 -1.61
CA ARG A 249 19.14 8.95 -0.56
C ARG A 249 19.17 9.74 0.74
N SER A 250 19.61 10.98 0.69
CA SER A 250 19.69 11.85 1.87
C SER A 250 18.31 12.11 2.50
N ALA A 251 17.27 12.27 1.69
CA ALA A 251 15.92 12.42 2.20
C ALA A 251 15.39 11.14 2.86
N GLN A 252 15.72 9.97 2.31
CA GLN A 252 15.37 8.67 2.90
C GLN A 252 16.07 8.49 4.26
N ASP A 253 17.36 8.76 4.33
CA ASP A 253 18.14 8.62 5.57
C ASP A 253 17.62 9.56 6.67
N VAL A 254 17.28 10.81 6.33
CA VAL A 254 16.70 11.76 7.30
C VAL A 254 15.28 11.35 7.71
N LEU A 255 14.45 10.87 6.79
CA LEU A 255 13.12 10.36 7.12
C LEU A 255 13.21 9.21 8.14
N GLU A 256 14.08 8.24 7.88
CA GLU A 256 14.31 7.11 8.77
C GLU A 256 14.80 7.56 10.15
N GLU A 257 15.78 8.45 10.18
CA GLU A 257 16.32 9.01 11.43
C GLU A 257 15.23 9.69 12.27
N MET A 258 14.43 10.58 11.65
CA MET A 258 13.36 11.30 12.37
C MET A 258 12.29 10.37 12.91
N VAL A 259 11.89 9.35 12.15
CA VAL A 259 10.87 8.40 12.60
C VAL A 259 11.39 7.46 13.67
N LEU A 260 12.64 6.99 13.54
CA LEU A 260 13.29 6.16 14.58
C LEU A 260 13.39 6.90 15.91
N GLN A 261 13.87 8.15 15.90
CA GLN A 261 13.98 8.95 17.12
C GLN A 261 12.60 9.23 17.75
N LEU A 262 11.58 9.50 16.93
CA LEU A 262 10.21 9.68 17.41
C LEU A 262 9.67 8.39 18.06
N ALA A 263 9.88 7.24 17.42
CA ALA A 263 9.43 5.94 17.90
C ALA A 263 10.11 5.56 19.23
N GLU A 264 11.43 5.72 19.33
CA GLU A 264 12.18 5.40 20.55
C GLU A 264 11.80 6.32 21.71
N HIS A 265 11.62 7.63 21.47
CA HIS A 265 11.17 8.55 22.51
C HIS A 265 9.85 8.12 23.16
N PHE A 266 8.88 7.67 22.35
CA PHE A 266 7.61 7.20 22.91
C PHE A 266 7.67 5.76 23.42
N ARG A 267 8.57 4.91 22.92
CA ARG A 267 8.86 3.60 23.48
C ARG A 267 9.35 3.72 24.92
N GLU A 268 10.34 4.58 25.15
CA GLU A 268 10.89 4.84 26.49
C GLU A 268 9.82 5.31 27.47
N SER A 269 8.93 6.22 27.03
CA SER A 269 7.91 6.81 27.90
C SER A 269 6.71 5.88 28.16
N THR A 270 6.44 4.93 27.27
CA THR A 270 5.28 4.01 27.37
C THR A 270 5.66 2.60 27.80
N GLY A 271 6.93 2.21 27.65
CA GLY A 271 7.40 0.83 27.87
C GLY A 271 6.76 -0.18 26.90
N ALA A 272 6.32 0.24 25.71
CA ALA A 272 5.72 -0.66 24.72
C ALA A 272 6.81 -1.43 23.96
N ASP A 273 6.70 -2.76 23.89
CA ASP A 273 7.62 -3.63 23.17
C ASP A 273 7.21 -3.87 21.70
N SER A 274 6.00 -3.50 21.34
CA SER A 274 5.44 -3.66 19.99
C SER A 274 5.06 -2.32 19.38
N LEU A 275 5.18 -2.21 18.06
CA LEU A 275 4.92 -1.01 17.28
C LEU A 275 3.94 -1.32 16.15
N CYS A 276 2.84 -0.56 16.08
CA CYS A 276 1.88 -0.55 14.97
C CYS A 276 2.04 0.71 14.12
N LEU A 277 2.06 0.56 12.81
CA LEU A 277 2.33 1.61 11.84
C LEU A 277 1.17 1.76 10.85
N ALA A 278 0.73 2.99 10.57
CA ALA A 278 -0.22 3.32 9.50
C ALA A 278 -0.03 4.77 9.01
N GLY A 279 -0.73 5.13 7.94
CA GLY A 279 -0.56 6.39 7.22
C GLY A 279 0.34 6.25 6.00
N GLY A 280 0.18 7.15 5.04
CA GLY A 280 0.85 7.06 3.73
C GLY A 280 2.37 6.99 3.80
N VAL A 281 3.00 7.57 4.82
CA VAL A 281 4.46 7.51 5.04
C VAL A 281 4.95 6.06 5.22
N PHE A 282 4.16 5.19 5.83
CA PHE A 282 4.51 3.79 6.06
C PHE A 282 4.23 2.86 4.87
N GLN A 283 3.85 3.40 3.71
CA GLN A 283 3.98 2.69 2.44
C GLN A 283 5.43 2.62 1.95
N ASN A 284 6.32 3.39 2.58
CA ASN A 284 7.77 3.35 2.36
C ASN A 284 8.37 2.11 3.05
N VAL A 285 8.65 1.08 2.25
CA VAL A 285 9.14 -0.21 2.76
C VAL A 285 10.57 -0.14 3.30
N LEU A 286 11.37 0.84 2.86
CA LEU A 286 12.72 1.07 3.40
C LEU A 286 12.63 1.59 4.83
N LEU A 287 11.70 2.52 5.09
CA LEU A 287 11.43 3.02 6.43
C LEU A 287 10.91 1.91 7.36
N VAL A 288 9.99 1.06 6.87
CA VAL A 288 9.48 -0.07 7.67
C VAL A 288 10.62 -1.01 8.03
N ARG A 289 11.47 -1.39 7.04
CA ARG A 289 12.66 -2.22 7.29
C ARG A 289 13.61 -1.57 8.30
N ALA A 290 13.86 -0.26 8.17
CA ALA A 290 14.72 0.46 9.12
C ALA A 290 14.17 0.38 10.56
N LEU A 291 12.85 0.49 10.74
CA LEU A 291 12.19 0.31 12.05
C LEU A 291 12.31 -1.12 12.56
N GLU A 292 12.14 -2.13 11.71
CA GLU A 292 12.30 -3.54 12.09
C GLU A 292 13.73 -3.86 12.53
N GLN A 293 14.75 -3.32 11.85
CA GLN A 293 16.14 -3.67 12.08
C GLN A 293 16.86 -2.78 13.10
N ARG A 294 16.47 -1.52 13.22
CA ARG A 294 17.24 -0.49 13.95
C ARG A 294 16.50 0.06 15.18
N SER A 295 15.21 -0.21 15.34
CA SER A 295 14.49 0.18 16.54
C SER A 295 14.63 -0.86 17.65
N SER A 296 14.37 -0.44 18.90
CA SER A 296 14.38 -1.35 20.06
C SER A 296 13.04 -2.08 20.26
N PHE A 297 12.10 -1.99 19.33
CA PHE A 297 10.86 -2.76 19.40
C PHE A 297 11.10 -4.22 19.03
N ARG A 298 10.51 -5.13 19.79
CA ARG A 298 10.58 -6.57 19.49
C ARG A 298 9.74 -6.96 18.29
N ASN A 299 8.61 -6.27 18.13
CA ASN A 299 7.63 -6.57 17.10
C ASN A 299 7.21 -5.29 16.39
N VAL A 300 7.28 -5.29 15.07
CA VAL A 300 6.82 -4.18 14.23
C VAL A 300 5.75 -4.71 13.27
N TYR A 301 4.56 -4.14 13.32
CA TYR A 301 3.48 -4.42 12.41
C TYR A 301 3.13 -3.16 11.62
N VAL A 302 3.15 -3.25 10.31
CA VAL A 302 2.60 -2.21 9.45
C VAL A 302 1.27 -2.67 8.89
N GLN A 303 0.25 -1.84 8.99
CA GLN A 303 -1.04 -2.12 8.37
C GLN A 303 -0.83 -2.25 6.85
N PRO A 304 -1.10 -3.41 6.23
CA PRO A 304 -0.71 -3.67 4.84
C PRO A 304 -1.29 -2.67 3.83
N VAL A 305 -2.44 -2.08 4.15
CA VAL A 305 -3.07 -0.99 3.40
C VAL A 305 -2.86 0.32 4.18
N ALA A 306 -1.59 0.64 4.46
CA ALA A 306 -1.21 1.74 5.36
C ALA A 306 -1.76 3.11 4.93
N GLY A 307 -1.99 3.33 3.63
CA GLY A 307 -2.54 4.58 3.10
C GLY A 307 -4.02 4.79 3.43
N ASN A 308 -4.61 5.80 2.81
CA ASN A 308 -5.98 6.24 3.10
C ASN A 308 -7.04 5.14 2.98
N ALA A 309 -6.85 4.17 2.08
CA ALA A 309 -7.81 3.08 1.89
C ALA A 309 -8.02 2.27 3.17
N GLY A 310 -6.96 2.00 3.94
CA GLY A 310 -7.06 1.28 5.21
C GLY A 310 -7.88 2.00 6.29
N THR A 311 -8.13 3.30 6.14
CA THR A 311 -8.98 4.05 7.09
C THR A 311 -10.43 3.60 7.10
N SER A 312 -10.92 2.99 6.01
CA SER A 312 -12.28 2.39 5.99
C SER A 312 -12.41 1.25 7.01
N LEU A 313 -11.38 0.39 7.12
CA LEU A 313 -11.33 -0.65 8.16
C LEU A 313 -11.32 -0.03 9.57
N GLY A 314 -10.45 0.95 9.79
CA GLY A 314 -10.35 1.63 11.08
C GLY A 314 -11.67 2.32 11.49
N ALA A 315 -12.34 2.99 10.56
CA ALA A 315 -13.64 3.59 10.81
C ALA A 315 -14.70 2.54 11.21
N ALA A 316 -14.71 1.39 10.54
CA ALA A 316 -15.62 0.30 10.86
C ALA A 316 -15.36 -0.30 12.26
N PHE A 317 -14.08 -0.51 12.64
CA PHE A 317 -13.72 -0.96 13.99
C PHE A 317 -14.14 0.03 15.06
N LEU A 318 -13.91 1.33 14.86
CA LEU A 318 -14.33 2.38 15.80
C LEU A 318 -15.85 2.45 15.92
N ALA A 319 -16.58 2.28 14.83
CA ALA A 319 -18.04 2.23 14.86
C ALA A 319 -18.55 1.00 15.61
N ARG A 320 -17.94 -0.16 15.41
CA ARG A 320 -18.25 -1.38 16.17
C ARG A 320 -18.04 -1.17 17.66
N LYS A 321 -16.90 -0.62 18.05
CA LYS A 321 -16.61 -0.29 19.45
C LYS A 321 -17.64 0.66 20.03
N LYS A 322 -17.99 1.71 19.30
CA LYS A 322 -19.02 2.68 19.73
C LYS A 322 -20.40 2.04 19.93
N ALA A 323 -20.76 1.08 19.07
CA ALA A 323 -22.07 0.44 19.09
C ALA A 323 -22.18 -0.72 20.10
N THR A 324 -21.07 -1.45 20.34
CA THR A 324 -21.08 -2.70 21.12
C THR A 324 -20.23 -2.64 22.39
N GLY A 325 -19.48 -1.58 22.60
CA GLY A 325 -18.48 -1.46 23.68
C GLY A 325 -17.16 -2.18 23.39
N ARG A 326 -17.07 -2.99 22.34
CA ARG A 326 -15.87 -3.75 21.95
C ARG A 326 -15.49 -3.50 20.51
N SER A 327 -14.18 -3.39 20.21
CA SER A 327 -13.69 -3.24 18.84
C SER A 327 -13.83 -4.54 18.04
N GLY A 328 -13.71 -5.68 18.70
CA GLY A 328 -13.70 -7.00 18.07
C GLY A 328 -12.52 -7.12 17.11
N ARG A 329 -11.33 -7.32 17.64
CA ARG A 329 -10.08 -7.42 16.86
C ARG A 329 -10.19 -8.52 15.80
N ALA A 330 -9.61 -8.25 14.64
CA ALA A 330 -9.57 -9.20 13.52
C ALA A 330 -8.18 -9.11 12.86
N PRO A 331 -7.19 -9.86 13.36
CA PRO A 331 -5.88 -9.92 12.76
C PRO A 331 -5.95 -10.25 11.28
N LEU A 332 -5.21 -9.49 10.46
CA LEU A 332 -5.22 -9.69 9.01
C LEU A 332 -4.39 -10.91 8.64
N ALA A 333 -5.07 -11.94 8.21
CA ALA A 333 -4.47 -13.15 7.66
C ALA A 333 -4.26 -13.08 6.14
N TRP A 334 -5.10 -12.34 5.42
CA TRP A 334 -5.05 -12.17 3.96
C TRP A 334 -5.67 -10.84 3.54
N LEU A 335 -5.40 -10.44 2.31
CA LEU A 335 -5.96 -9.23 1.70
C LEU A 335 -6.87 -9.51 0.49
N ALA A 336 -7.18 -10.76 0.18
CA ALA A 336 -8.16 -11.14 -0.85
C ALA A 336 -9.59 -10.81 -0.37
N LEU A 337 -9.89 -9.51 -0.24
CA LEU A 337 -11.13 -8.98 0.34
C LEU A 337 -12.07 -8.35 -0.70
N GLY A 338 -11.59 -8.15 -1.92
CA GLY A 338 -12.37 -7.57 -3.02
C GLY A 338 -13.30 -8.58 -3.69
N PRO A 339 -13.91 -8.21 -4.83
CA PRO A 339 -14.80 -9.09 -5.58
C PRO A 339 -14.05 -10.28 -6.20
N GLU A 340 -14.79 -11.38 -6.39
CA GLU A 340 -14.38 -12.55 -7.13
C GLU A 340 -15.34 -12.76 -8.30
N PRO A 341 -14.85 -12.76 -9.55
CA PRO A 341 -15.67 -13.07 -10.70
C PRO A 341 -15.98 -14.59 -10.74
N THR A 342 -17.21 -14.92 -11.03
CA THR A 342 -17.62 -16.31 -11.23
C THR A 342 -17.08 -16.88 -12.55
N SER A 343 -16.93 -18.20 -12.62
CA SER A 343 -16.49 -18.87 -13.87
C SER A 343 -17.44 -18.55 -15.04
N GLN A 344 -18.74 -18.37 -14.78
CA GLN A 344 -19.71 -17.99 -15.80
C GLN A 344 -19.51 -16.57 -16.32
N GLU A 345 -19.19 -15.60 -15.44
CA GLU A 345 -18.86 -14.24 -15.85
C GLU A 345 -17.58 -14.20 -16.68
N ILE A 346 -16.55 -14.94 -16.26
CA ILE A 346 -15.29 -15.06 -17.01
C ILE A 346 -15.58 -15.65 -18.40
N LYS A 347 -16.28 -16.80 -18.44
CA LYS A 347 -16.64 -17.47 -19.70
C LYS A 347 -17.41 -16.54 -20.63
N SER A 348 -18.40 -15.82 -20.10
CA SER A 348 -19.20 -14.88 -20.88
C SER A 348 -18.36 -13.79 -21.53
N VAL A 349 -17.34 -13.27 -20.83
CA VAL A 349 -16.42 -12.27 -21.40
C VAL A 349 -15.54 -12.88 -22.49
N LEU A 350 -14.98 -14.08 -22.26
CA LEU A 350 -14.12 -14.76 -23.22
C LEU A 350 -14.90 -15.08 -24.52
N ASP A 351 -16.11 -15.63 -24.40
CA ASP A 351 -16.97 -15.98 -25.53
C ASP A 351 -17.41 -14.72 -26.32
N ASN A 352 -17.85 -13.68 -25.62
CA ASN A 352 -18.25 -12.41 -26.25
C ASN A 352 -17.10 -11.72 -27.00
N CYS A 353 -15.89 -11.87 -26.50
CA CYS A 353 -14.68 -11.38 -27.14
C CYS A 353 -14.12 -12.34 -28.20
N LYS A 354 -14.76 -13.50 -28.43
CA LYS A 354 -14.34 -14.57 -29.36
C LYS A 354 -12.91 -15.05 -29.10
N ILE A 355 -12.54 -15.14 -27.84
CA ILE A 355 -11.21 -15.56 -27.41
C ILE A 355 -11.16 -17.07 -27.35
N VAL A 356 -10.13 -17.64 -27.96
CA VAL A 356 -9.85 -19.09 -27.82
C VAL A 356 -9.18 -19.32 -26.48
N TYR A 357 -9.70 -20.27 -25.74
CA TYR A 357 -9.16 -20.63 -24.43
C TYR A 357 -9.17 -22.14 -24.23
N LYS A 358 -8.30 -22.62 -23.36
CA LYS A 358 -8.34 -23.96 -22.80
C LYS A 358 -9.13 -23.95 -21.49
N TYR A 359 -9.75 -25.09 -21.19
CA TYR A 359 -10.43 -25.33 -19.93
C TYR A 359 -9.80 -26.57 -19.27
N PRO A 360 -8.73 -26.38 -18.47
CA PRO A 360 -8.11 -27.47 -17.71
C PRO A 360 -9.13 -28.27 -16.88
N SER A 361 -8.91 -29.56 -16.68
CA SER A 361 -9.82 -30.44 -15.96
C SER A 361 -9.92 -30.18 -14.45
N GLY A 362 -9.09 -29.29 -13.94
CA GLY A 362 -9.05 -28.88 -12.54
C GLY A 362 -7.85 -28.02 -12.22
N GLU A 363 -7.71 -27.67 -10.93
CA GLU A 363 -6.62 -26.81 -10.45
C GLU A 363 -5.23 -27.41 -10.71
N ASP A 364 -5.08 -28.74 -10.60
CA ASP A 364 -3.80 -29.41 -10.83
C ASP A 364 -3.32 -29.21 -12.26
N GLN A 365 -4.17 -29.45 -13.24
CA GLN A 365 -3.84 -29.26 -14.64
C GLN A 365 -3.61 -27.77 -14.96
N LEU A 366 -4.39 -26.85 -14.38
CA LEU A 366 -4.17 -25.41 -14.55
C LEU A 366 -2.78 -25.00 -14.06
N VAL A 367 -2.37 -25.51 -12.90
CA VAL A 367 -1.05 -25.26 -12.31
C VAL A 367 0.05 -25.85 -13.19
N GLU A 368 -0.09 -27.11 -13.63
CA GLU A 368 0.89 -27.78 -14.51
C GLU A 368 1.08 -27.04 -15.84
N GLU A 369 0.00 -26.66 -16.51
CA GLU A 369 0.07 -25.87 -17.76
C GLU A 369 0.68 -24.49 -17.52
N THR A 370 0.38 -23.85 -16.38
CA THR A 370 0.97 -22.56 -16.02
C THR A 370 2.48 -22.68 -15.79
N VAL A 371 2.93 -23.70 -15.04
CA VAL A 371 4.36 -23.98 -14.81
C VAL A 371 5.07 -24.24 -16.13
N HIS A 372 4.47 -25.06 -17.01
CA HIS A 372 5.04 -25.32 -18.33
C HIS A 372 5.32 -24.04 -19.15
N HIS A 373 4.47 -23.02 -19.03
CA HIS A 373 4.73 -21.74 -19.67
C HIS A 373 5.82 -20.94 -18.95
N LEU A 374 5.83 -20.92 -17.61
CA LEU A 374 6.85 -20.24 -16.81
C LEU A 374 8.25 -20.80 -17.03
N ASP A 375 8.39 -22.14 -17.14
CA ASP A 375 9.66 -22.81 -17.43
C ASP A 375 10.22 -22.45 -18.81
N ARG A 376 9.36 -22.09 -19.76
CA ARG A 376 9.74 -21.59 -21.09
C ARG A 376 10.01 -20.08 -21.11
N GLY A 377 10.10 -19.44 -19.95
CA GLY A 377 10.37 -18.02 -19.83
C GLY A 377 9.20 -17.11 -20.21
N LYS A 378 7.98 -17.66 -20.29
CA LYS A 378 6.76 -16.89 -20.60
C LYS A 378 6.31 -16.06 -19.40
N ILE A 379 5.70 -14.92 -19.67
CA ILE A 379 5.11 -14.04 -18.67
C ILE A 379 3.62 -14.36 -18.56
N VAL A 380 3.19 -14.76 -17.36
CA VAL A 380 1.83 -15.19 -17.08
C VAL A 380 1.06 -14.09 -16.32
N ALA A 381 -0.05 -13.63 -16.88
CA ALA A 381 -1.06 -12.86 -16.17
C ALA A 381 -1.93 -13.81 -15.34
N TRP A 382 -1.82 -13.73 -14.03
CA TRP A 382 -2.49 -14.60 -13.07
C TRP A 382 -3.64 -13.85 -12.38
N CYS A 383 -4.88 -14.28 -12.66
CA CYS A 383 -6.10 -13.65 -12.18
C CYS A 383 -7.00 -14.70 -11.52
N GLN A 384 -6.84 -14.89 -10.20
CA GLN A 384 -7.44 -15.98 -9.45
C GLN A 384 -8.13 -15.51 -8.17
N GLY A 385 -9.29 -16.10 -7.87
CA GLY A 385 -10.04 -15.82 -6.65
C GLY A 385 -10.44 -14.36 -6.47
N ARG A 386 -10.64 -13.96 -5.22
CA ARG A 386 -10.96 -12.58 -4.84
C ARG A 386 -9.80 -11.64 -5.11
N SER A 387 -10.10 -10.41 -5.54
CA SER A 387 -9.05 -9.39 -5.72
C SER A 387 -8.52 -8.88 -4.39
N GLU A 388 -7.26 -8.45 -4.39
CA GLU A 388 -6.63 -7.86 -3.22
C GLU A 388 -7.26 -6.52 -2.84
N PHE A 389 -7.38 -6.25 -1.52
CA PHE A 389 -7.49 -4.92 -0.96
C PHE A 389 -6.10 -4.34 -0.72
N GLY A 390 -5.84 -3.12 -1.18
CA GLY A 390 -4.51 -2.52 -1.16
C GLY A 390 -3.84 -2.50 -2.54
N HIS A 391 -2.74 -1.80 -2.64
CA HIS A 391 -2.03 -1.53 -3.91
C HIS A 391 -1.04 -2.63 -4.31
N ARG A 392 -0.87 -3.67 -3.50
CA ARG A 392 0.06 -4.78 -3.77
C ARG A 392 -0.66 -5.94 -4.44
N ALA A 393 0.01 -6.57 -5.41
CA ALA A 393 -0.42 -7.84 -5.99
C ALA A 393 0.17 -8.99 -5.17
N LEU A 394 -0.69 -9.78 -4.57
CA LEU A 394 -0.34 -10.84 -3.63
C LEU A 394 -0.73 -12.23 -4.16
N GLY A 395 -0.57 -12.44 -5.48
CA GLY A 395 -0.87 -13.71 -6.11
C GLY A 395 -2.34 -13.92 -6.46
N HIS A 396 -3.15 -12.85 -6.53
CA HIS A 396 -4.52 -12.89 -7.04
C HIS A 396 -4.68 -12.10 -8.35
N ARG A 397 -4.03 -10.95 -8.46
CA ARG A 397 -4.01 -10.09 -9.65
C ARG A 397 -2.56 -9.74 -9.98
N SER A 398 -1.81 -10.75 -10.40
CA SER A 398 -0.35 -10.71 -10.54
C SER A 398 0.11 -10.96 -11.98
N LEU A 399 1.23 -10.36 -12.34
CA LEU A 399 2.06 -10.83 -13.46
C LEU A 399 3.20 -11.64 -12.85
N LEU A 400 3.33 -12.89 -13.34
CA LEU A 400 4.29 -13.86 -12.85
C LEU A 400 5.31 -14.20 -13.94
N ALA A 401 6.55 -14.40 -13.53
CA ALA A 401 7.62 -14.86 -14.42
C ALA A 401 8.69 -15.61 -13.62
N SER A 402 9.48 -16.43 -14.32
CA SER A 402 10.65 -17.09 -13.72
C SER A 402 11.74 -16.06 -13.40
N PRO A 403 12.26 -15.98 -12.17
CA PRO A 403 13.39 -15.11 -11.85
C PRO A 403 14.71 -15.62 -12.45
N PHE A 404 14.75 -16.83 -12.96
CA PHE A 404 15.95 -17.46 -13.51
C PHE A 404 16.14 -17.18 -15.01
N ASN A 405 15.17 -16.54 -15.66
CA ASN A 405 15.31 -16.01 -17.02
C ASN A 405 16.03 -14.65 -16.99
N GLU A 406 17.17 -14.53 -17.64
CA GLU A 406 18.02 -13.32 -17.65
C GLU A 406 17.31 -12.07 -18.19
N TYR A 407 16.39 -12.23 -19.14
CA TYR A 407 15.69 -11.12 -19.80
C TYR A 407 14.40 -10.67 -19.08
N VAL A 408 14.04 -11.32 -17.97
CA VAL A 408 12.72 -11.08 -17.32
C VAL A 408 12.55 -9.64 -16.82
N LEU A 409 13.61 -9.04 -16.28
CA LEU A 409 13.57 -7.68 -15.75
C LEU A 409 13.33 -6.66 -16.87
N ASP A 410 14.07 -6.78 -17.98
CA ASP A 410 13.95 -5.89 -19.11
C ASP A 410 12.60 -6.06 -19.79
N ASN A 411 12.19 -7.30 -20.03
CA ASN A 411 10.91 -7.60 -20.67
C ASN A 411 9.73 -7.02 -19.87
N VAL A 412 9.71 -7.21 -18.56
CA VAL A 412 8.61 -6.70 -17.73
C VAL A 412 8.69 -5.19 -17.57
N ASN A 413 9.87 -4.59 -17.35
CA ASN A 413 10.00 -3.15 -17.16
C ASN A 413 9.76 -2.36 -18.45
N GLN A 414 10.40 -2.73 -19.55
CA GLN A 414 10.37 -1.95 -20.78
C GLN A 414 9.10 -2.19 -21.59
N PHE A 415 8.67 -3.46 -21.75
CA PHE A 415 7.59 -3.80 -22.68
C PHE A 415 6.21 -3.96 -22.04
N ILE A 416 6.14 -4.11 -20.71
CA ILE A 416 4.84 -4.27 -20.03
C ILE A 416 4.56 -3.09 -19.09
N LYS A 417 5.54 -2.70 -18.27
CA LYS A 417 5.34 -1.67 -17.23
C LYS A 417 5.74 -0.27 -17.69
N HIS A 418 6.53 -0.14 -18.73
CA HIS A 418 7.03 1.15 -19.24
C HIS A 418 7.50 2.08 -18.11
N ARG A 419 8.35 1.54 -17.22
CA ARG A 419 8.77 2.23 -16.00
C ARG A 419 10.28 2.26 -15.88
N GLU A 420 10.75 3.06 -14.95
CA GLU A 420 12.18 3.26 -14.69
C GLU A 420 12.84 1.95 -14.21
N GLU A 421 14.08 1.70 -14.64
CA GLU A 421 14.85 0.48 -14.33
C GLU A 421 15.10 0.26 -12.83
N PHE A 422 15.17 1.34 -12.06
CA PHE A 422 15.40 1.27 -10.61
C PHE A 422 14.20 0.74 -9.81
N HIS A 423 13.06 0.46 -10.44
CA HIS A 423 11.90 -0.14 -9.77
C HIS A 423 12.16 -1.62 -9.48
N PRO A 424 12.20 -2.04 -8.22
CA PRO A 424 12.37 -3.47 -7.89
C PRO A 424 11.08 -4.25 -8.16
N PHE A 425 11.27 -5.51 -8.49
CA PHE A 425 10.21 -6.52 -8.46
C PHE A 425 10.16 -7.21 -7.10
N ALA A 426 9.02 -7.77 -6.76
CA ALA A 426 8.92 -8.68 -5.64
C ALA A 426 9.18 -10.12 -6.09
N LEU A 427 9.75 -10.91 -5.18
CA LEU A 427 9.89 -12.35 -5.30
C LEU A 427 8.91 -13.03 -4.36
N SER A 428 8.02 -13.86 -4.91
CA SER A 428 7.07 -14.67 -4.13
C SER A 428 7.65 -16.04 -3.87
N VAL A 429 7.54 -16.52 -2.63
CA VAL A 429 8.09 -17.79 -2.14
C VAL A 429 7.10 -18.42 -1.14
N PRO A 430 6.96 -19.75 -1.04
CA PRO A 430 6.20 -20.38 0.02
C PRO A 430 6.73 -19.97 1.40
N ALA A 431 5.84 -19.61 2.32
CA ALA A 431 6.22 -19.02 3.61
C ALA A 431 7.14 -19.93 4.43
N GLU A 432 6.86 -21.23 4.47
CA GLU A 432 7.63 -22.25 5.19
C GLU A 432 9.02 -22.49 4.61
N ARG A 433 9.25 -22.10 3.34
CA ARG A 433 10.53 -22.21 2.66
C ARG A 433 11.31 -20.91 2.54
N ALA A 434 10.69 -19.77 2.93
CA ALA A 434 11.26 -18.45 2.72
C ALA A 434 12.66 -18.32 3.36
N GLN A 435 12.85 -18.89 4.55
CA GLN A 435 14.11 -18.81 5.30
C GLN A 435 15.29 -19.58 4.64
N GLU A 436 15.04 -20.39 3.63
CA GLU A 436 16.11 -21.04 2.85
C GLU A 436 16.91 -20.00 2.02
N TRP A 437 16.25 -18.96 1.56
CA TRP A 437 16.84 -17.94 0.66
C TRP A 437 16.83 -16.53 1.23
N PHE A 438 15.87 -16.21 2.11
CA PHE A 438 15.66 -14.85 2.59
C PHE A 438 15.63 -14.79 4.12
N ASP A 439 16.26 -13.76 4.67
CA ASP A 439 15.98 -13.32 6.03
C ASP A 439 14.86 -12.26 5.95
N CYS A 440 13.65 -12.63 6.33
CA CYS A 440 12.51 -11.75 6.20
C CYS A 440 11.55 -11.88 7.40
N GLY A 441 11.07 -10.73 7.84
CA GLY A 441 10.10 -10.61 8.92
C GLY A 441 8.64 -10.79 8.45
N PRO A 442 7.68 -10.77 9.39
CA PRO A 442 6.26 -11.04 9.12
C PRO A 442 5.60 -10.03 8.18
N ASN A 443 6.12 -8.79 8.07
CA ASN A 443 5.59 -7.80 7.14
C ASN A 443 5.87 -8.12 5.65
N CYS A 444 6.77 -9.05 5.37
CA CYS A 444 7.01 -9.56 4.02
C CYS A 444 5.83 -10.35 3.46
N ARG A 445 4.95 -10.89 4.30
CA ARG A 445 3.69 -11.54 3.90
C ARG A 445 2.82 -10.65 3.00
N PHE A 446 2.90 -9.33 3.18
CA PHE A 446 2.13 -8.35 2.41
C PHE A 446 3.01 -7.42 1.57
N MET A 447 4.29 -7.78 1.36
CA MET A 447 5.28 -6.92 0.68
C MET A 447 5.41 -5.52 1.33
N ALA A 448 5.17 -5.43 2.62
CA ALA A 448 5.18 -4.16 3.35
C ALA A 448 6.55 -3.84 3.98
N SER A 449 7.51 -4.76 3.85
CA SER A 449 8.92 -4.59 4.19
C SER A 449 9.81 -5.28 3.15
N LEU A 450 11.13 -5.32 3.41
CA LEU A 450 12.12 -6.05 2.61
C LEU A 450 12.71 -7.18 3.46
N GLY A 451 13.07 -8.27 2.78
CA GLY A 451 13.97 -9.29 3.33
C GLY A 451 15.39 -9.13 2.80
N ASP A 452 16.34 -9.87 3.37
CA ASP A 452 17.72 -9.95 2.91
C ASP A 452 18.00 -11.31 2.26
N LEU A 453 18.65 -11.30 1.10
CA LEU A 453 19.11 -12.51 0.44
C LEU A 453 20.21 -13.16 1.28
N LYS A 454 19.99 -14.39 1.75
CA LYS A 454 20.95 -15.15 2.57
C LYS A 454 21.92 -15.94 1.72
N ASN A 455 21.36 -16.70 0.78
CA ASN A 455 22.11 -17.60 -0.07
C ASN A 455 22.08 -17.05 -1.49
N PRO A 456 23.23 -16.70 -2.07
CA PRO A 456 23.29 -16.27 -3.45
C PRO A 456 22.86 -17.45 -4.34
N LEU A 457 21.65 -17.41 -4.83
CA LEU A 457 21.19 -18.27 -5.90
C LEU A 457 21.35 -17.49 -7.20
N ALA A 458 22.12 -18.02 -8.14
CA ALA A 458 22.48 -17.31 -9.36
C ALA A 458 21.25 -16.65 -10.04
N GLY A 459 21.33 -15.33 -10.21
CA GLY A 459 20.30 -14.52 -10.83
C GLY A 459 19.32 -13.82 -9.87
N LEU A 460 19.30 -14.13 -8.56
CA LEU A 460 18.45 -13.42 -7.61
C LEU A 460 19.06 -12.09 -7.14
N GLU A 461 20.35 -11.92 -7.18
CA GLU A 461 21.07 -10.71 -6.77
C GLU A 461 20.64 -9.48 -7.57
N ARG A 462 20.25 -9.65 -8.82
CA ARG A 462 19.76 -8.56 -9.69
C ARG A 462 18.42 -7.95 -9.23
N PHE A 463 17.69 -8.64 -8.35
CA PHE A 463 16.47 -8.12 -7.73
C PHE A 463 16.75 -7.34 -6.46
N ALA A 464 17.98 -7.33 -5.97
CA ALA A 464 18.37 -6.64 -4.76
C ALA A 464 18.32 -5.11 -4.96
N PHE A 465 17.75 -4.44 -3.96
CA PHE A 465 17.68 -2.98 -3.94
C PHE A 465 19.05 -2.39 -3.59
N ASN A 466 19.63 -2.79 -2.48
CA ASN A 466 20.94 -2.34 -2.03
C ASN A 466 21.63 -3.50 -1.29
N GLY A 467 22.74 -4.02 -1.85
CA GLY A 467 23.38 -5.21 -1.32
C GLY A 467 22.47 -6.43 -1.39
N THR A 468 21.90 -6.84 -0.27
CA THR A 468 21.06 -8.05 -0.13
C THR A 468 19.56 -7.79 -0.04
N ALA A 469 19.13 -6.52 0.15
CA ALA A 469 17.74 -6.18 0.39
C ALA A 469 16.84 -6.44 -0.83
N ILE A 470 15.85 -7.30 -0.68
CA ILE A 470 14.91 -7.72 -1.73
C ILE A 470 13.48 -7.54 -1.25
N ARG A 471 12.57 -7.17 -2.15
CA ARG A 471 11.13 -7.22 -1.85
C ARG A 471 10.67 -8.67 -1.89
N VAL A 472 10.35 -9.22 -0.72
CA VAL A 472 9.88 -10.59 -0.57
C VAL A 472 8.36 -10.60 -0.34
N HIS A 473 7.69 -11.58 -0.90
CA HIS A 473 6.31 -11.96 -0.63
C HIS A 473 6.27 -13.40 -0.14
N THR A 474 6.02 -13.61 1.13
CA THR A 474 5.85 -14.96 1.69
C THR A 474 4.40 -15.40 1.55
N VAL A 475 4.18 -16.55 0.91
CA VAL A 475 2.84 -17.07 0.58
C VAL A 475 2.51 -18.25 1.48
N GLU A 476 1.51 -18.07 2.33
CA GLU A 476 1.01 -19.13 3.20
C GLU A 476 -0.08 -19.96 2.47
N LYS A 477 -0.04 -21.28 2.64
CA LYS A 477 -1.03 -22.19 2.07
C LYS A 477 -2.46 -21.82 2.44
N GLN A 478 -2.68 -21.38 3.68
CA GLN A 478 -4.02 -21.02 4.18
C GLN A 478 -4.58 -19.74 3.57
N SER A 479 -3.70 -18.77 3.24
CA SER A 479 -4.11 -17.49 2.70
C SER A 479 -4.28 -17.47 1.19
N ASN A 480 -3.50 -18.25 0.44
CA ASN A 480 -3.61 -18.38 -1.02
C ASN A 480 -3.19 -19.80 -1.48
N PRO A 481 -4.06 -20.82 -1.32
CA PRO A 481 -3.72 -22.21 -1.57
C PRO A 481 -3.30 -22.48 -3.01
N LEU A 482 -3.96 -21.86 -3.99
CA LEU A 482 -3.68 -22.10 -5.40
C LEU A 482 -2.34 -21.49 -5.83
N PHE A 483 -2.02 -20.26 -5.36
CA PHE A 483 -0.74 -19.65 -5.66
C PHE A 483 0.41 -20.33 -4.91
N TRP A 484 0.17 -20.77 -3.68
CA TRP A 484 1.10 -21.61 -2.93
C TRP A 484 1.43 -22.91 -3.69
N LYS A 485 0.40 -23.58 -4.23
CA LYS A 485 0.55 -24.77 -5.03
C LYS A 485 1.34 -24.51 -6.31
N LEU A 486 1.07 -23.39 -7.00
CA LEU A 486 1.82 -22.98 -8.18
C LEU A 486 3.31 -22.79 -7.87
N LEU A 487 3.66 -22.12 -6.76
CA LEU A 487 5.04 -21.94 -6.34
C LEU A 487 5.74 -23.28 -6.08
N HIS A 488 5.10 -24.17 -5.34
CA HIS A 488 5.65 -25.51 -5.07
C HIS A 488 5.87 -26.30 -6.37
N LYS A 489 4.88 -26.32 -7.24
CA LYS A 489 4.97 -27.05 -8.52
C LYS A 489 6.08 -26.46 -9.42
N PHE A 490 6.22 -25.14 -9.47
CA PHE A 490 7.31 -24.49 -10.18
C PHE A 490 8.68 -24.89 -9.59
N GLY A 491 8.80 -25.01 -8.27
CA GLY A 491 10.03 -25.42 -7.61
C GLY A 491 10.45 -26.87 -7.86
N GLU A 492 9.59 -27.71 -8.48
CA GLU A 492 9.97 -29.08 -8.89
C GLU A 492 10.87 -29.07 -10.14
N SER A 493 10.73 -28.07 -11.02
CA SER A 493 11.50 -27.92 -12.27
C SER A 493 12.56 -26.82 -12.18
N ALA A 494 12.35 -25.81 -11.33
CA ALA A 494 13.22 -24.65 -11.20
C ALA A 494 14.22 -24.79 -10.03
N PRO A 495 15.31 -24.00 -9.99
CA PRO A 495 16.28 -24.00 -8.90
C PRO A 495 15.69 -23.71 -7.51
N ALA A 496 14.56 -22.99 -7.45
CA ALA A 496 13.83 -22.68 -6.23
C ALA A 496 12.35 -22.38 -6.52
N PRO A 497 11.42 -22.56 -5.56
CA PRO A 497 10.00 -22.24 -5.68
C PRO A 497 9.76 -20.72 -5.58
N ILE A 498 10.44 -19.95 -6.41
CA ILE A 498 10.45 -18.49 -6.38
C ILE A 498 9.97 -17.95 -7.72
N LEU A 499 8.96 -17.08 -7.70
CA LEU A 499 8.47 -16.37 -8.88
C LEU A 499 8.61 -14.86 -8.73
N VAL A 500 8.96 -14.18 -9.81
CA VAL A 500 8.76 -12.73 -9.92
C VAL A 500 7.27 -12.46 -9.83
N ASN A 501 6.89 -11.49 -9.00
CA ASN A 501 5.52 -11.05 -8.82
C ASN A 501 5.42 -9.53 -8.92
N THR A 502 4.61 -9.06 -9.87
CA THR A 502 4.26 -7.65 -10.00
C THR A 502 2.77 -7.50 -10.28
N SER A 503 2.24 -6.29 -10.10
CA SER A 503 0.81 -6.01 -10.27
C SER A 503 0.31 -6.31 -11.69
N PHE A 504 -0.86 -6.93 -11.81
CA PHE A 504 -1.52 -7.09 -13.11
C PHE A 504 -2.34 -5.84 -13.42
N ASN A 505 -1.74 -4.94 -14.18
CA ASN A 505 -2.30 -3.70 -14.70
C ASN A 505 -1.43 -3.16 -15.83
N LEU A 506 -1.98 -2.31 -16.67
CA LEU A 506 -1.22 -1.49 -17.61
C LEU A 506 -0.55 -0.31 -16.90
N PHE A 507 0.39 0.35 -17.58
CA PHE A 507 1.05 1.53 -17.06
C PHE A 507 0.05 2.62 -16.67
N GLY A 508 0.15 3.08 -15.42
CA GLY A 508 -0.69 4.16 -14.92
C GLY A 508 -2.12 3.76 -14.55
N GLU A 509 -2.49 2.48 -14.62
CA GLU A 509 -3.81 1.99 -14.21
C GLU A 509 -3.80 1.29 -12.84
N PRO A 510 -4.93 1.25 -12.12
CA PRO A 510 -5.11 0.40 -10.95
C PRO A 510 -5.05 -1.10 -11.32
N LEU A 511 -4.87 -1.97 -10.30
CA LEU A 511 -4.97 -3.42 -10.46
C LEU A 511 -6.29 -3.80 -11.17
N VAL A 512 -6.22 -4.80 -12.05
CA VAL A 512 -7.43 -5.40 -12.64
C VAL A 512 -8.29 -6.05 -11.55
N THR A 513 -9.61 -5.97 -11.68
CA THR A 513 -10.54 -6.60 -10.74
C THR A 513 -11.56 -7.50 -11.42
N ASP A 514 -11.95 -7.16 -12.64
CA ASP A 514 -12.97 -7.83 -13.42
C ASP A 514 -12.39 -8.50 -14.68
N PRO A 515 -13.09 -9.48 -15.27
CA PRO A 515 -12.60 -10.21 -16.44
C PRO A 515 -12.35 -9.35 -17.68
N ARG A 516 -13.14 -8.29 -17.92
CA ARG A 516 -12.94 -7.39 -19.06
C ARG A 516 -11.65 -6.61 -18.93
N SER A 517 -11.38 -6.07 -17.73
CA SER A 517 -10.12 -5.36 -17.44
C SER A 517 -8.92 -6.29 -17.58
N ALA A 518 -9.03 -7.55 -17.13
CA ALA A 518 -7.99 -8.55 -17.26
C ALA A 518 -7.69 -8.89 -18.73
N VAL A 519 -8.72 -9.18 -19.51
CA VAL A 519 -8.60 -9.46 -20.96
C VAL A 519 -8.01 -8.26 -21.70
N ARG A 520 -8.51 -7.05 -21.44
CA ARG A 520 -7.97 -5.83 -22.06
C ARG A 520 -6.49 -5.66 -21.72
N SER A 521 -6.13 -5.74 -20.43
CA SER A 521 -4.73 -5.57 -20.01
C SER A 521 -3.82 -6.65 -20.57
N PHE A 522 -4.31 -7.88 -20.72
CA PHE A 522 -3.59 -8.98 -21.34
C PHE A 522 -3.27 -8.67 -22.81
N TYR A 523 -4.28 -8.37 -23.63
CA TYR A 523 -4.09 -8.15 -25.05
C TYR A 523 -3.33 -6.84 -25.38
N CYS A 524 -3.43 -5.83 -24.50
CA CYS A 524 -2.71 -4.56 -24.64
C CYS A 524 -1.29 -4.56 -24.04
N SER A 525 -0.77 -5.71 -23.64
CA SER A 525 0.58 -5.83 -23.06
C SER A 525 1.40 -6.95 -23.69
N GLY A 526 2.68 -7.01 -23.38
CA GLY A 526 3.60 -8.07 -23.78
C GLY A 526 3.48 -9.37 -22.98
N THR A 527 2.39 -9.60 -22.25
CA THR A 527 2.16 -10.88 -21.54
C THR A 527 1.80 -11.98 -22.52
N ASP A 528 2.27 -13.20 -22.27
CA ASP A 528 2.13 -14.35 -23.18
C ASP A 528 0.89 -15.19 -22.87
N VAL A 529 0.57 -15.33 -21.58
CA VAL A 529 -0.47 -16.24 -21.08
C VAL A 529 -1.35 -15.51 -20.08
N LEU A 530 -2.65 -15.77 -20.11
CA LEU A 530 -3.61 -15.33 -19.10
C LEU A 530 -4.26 -16.56 -18.46
N ALA A 531 -3.98 -16.81 -17.18
CA ALA A 531 -4.67 -17.77 -16.34
C ALA A 531 -5.75 -17.03 -15.54
N ILE A 532 -7.01 -17.17 -15.92
CA ILE A 532 -8.14 -16.45 -15.33
C ILE A 532 -9.24 -17.42 -14.88
N GLY A 533 -9.45 -17.51 -13.56
CA GLY A 533 -10.27 -18.56 -12.99
C GLY A 533 -9.85 -19.93 -13.53
N PRO A 534 -10.77 -20.79 -14.01
CA PRO A 534 -10.43 -22.09 -14.55
C PRO A 534 -9.98 -22.07 -16.03
N PHE A 535 -9.77 -20.89 -16.62
CA PHE A 535 -9.47 -20.76 -18.05
C PHE A 535 -8.00 -20.35 -18.28
N LEU A 536 -7.42 -20.87 -19.37
CA LEU A 536 -6.09 -20.51 -19.84
C LEU A 536 -6.18 -19.99 -21.28
N VAL A 537 -5.71 -18.76 -21.46
CA VAL A 537 -5.61 -18.09 -22.77
C VAL A 537 -4.15 -17.93 -23.12
N VAL A 538 -3.75 -18.30 -24.32
CA VAL A 538 -2.39 -18.20 -24.84
C VAL A 538 -2.43 -17.35 -26.12
N LYS A 539 -1.48 -16.39 -26.25
CA LYS A 539 -1.28 -15.63 -27.50
C LYS A 539 -0.57 -16.45 -28.56
#